data_ea7fbb369275a3f6e00c265ae7d48ff0
#
_entry.id   ea7fbb369275a3f6e00c265ae7d48ff0
#
_cell.length_a   1.000
_cell.length_b   1.000
_cell.length_c   1.000
_cell.angle_alpha   90.00
_cell.angle_beta   90.00
_cell.angle_gamma   90.00
#
_symmetry.space_group_name_H-M   'P 1'
#
loop_
_entity.id
_entity.type
_entity.pdbx_description
1 polymer ?
#
loop_
_entity_poly.entity_id
_entity_poly.type
_entity_poly.pdbx_seq_one_letter_code
_entity_poly.pdbx_strand_id
1 'polypeptide(L)'
;MEIDNSGANIFRRCPLEYYESALKPTQEGLGLEPKPHGFEVSALDLGGREHELLEEYYNELKGTPIQPYPESLNEALEMEAQLIITAYRAKYPQEEFEIVDVERPFRVVLPDLCPHCYQKDMLKNIDDKQFLCERCGYFFPRGRHTYVGKIDVTFRMLGMGVLDIMDHKTEKRRSNSNRPQKWAARDQASLYLWAAKAIYKPEEIGRFHVNVLKRPSEKFQEPPIFPDRQTLERTPEQIETAVRDLVFIADDIERYKHIFGDKITWPSNRENCDSGWGQCDFYLPHTFGWSEEIRENRYQPKKPYLKLEGIPIIQP
;
A
#
# COMPACT_ATOMS: atom_id res chain seq x y z
N MET A 1 10.97 -4.33 -12.07
CA MET A 1 9.78 -3.44 -11.97
C MET A 1 9.57 -2.95 -10.56
N GLU A 2 8.86 -1.85 -10.37
CA GLU A 2 8.40 -1.40 -9.06
C GLU A 2 7.02 -1.99 -8.75
N ILE A 3 6.82 -2.41 -7.49
CA ILE A 3 5.56 -2.97 -7.01
C ILE A 3 5.30 -2.52 -5.58
N ASP A 4 4.06 -2.10 -5.30
CA ASP A 4 3.57 -1.79 -3.96
C ASP A 4 2.60 -2.87 -3.45
N ASN A 5 2.27 -2.80 -2.18
CA ASN A 5 1.33 -3.76 -1.56
C ASN A 5 -0.08 -3.66 -2.16
N SER A 6 -0.54 -2.47 -2.54
CA SER A 6 -1.86 -2.26 -3.13
C SER A 6 -1.95 -2.87 -4.51
N GLY A 7 -0.95 -2.62 -5.37
CA GLY A 7 -0.85 -3.22 -6.70
C GLY A 7 -0.77 -4.74 -6.66
N ALA A 8 0.03 -5.29 -5.75
CA ALA A 8 0.11 -6.74 -5.55
C ALA A 8 -1.24 -7.35 -5.16
N ASN A 9 -1.98 -6.72 -4.26
CA ASN A 9 -3.30 -7.19 -3.85
C ASN A 9 -4.34 -7.08 -4.97
N ILE A 10 -4.30 -6.01 -5.77
CA ILE A 10 -5.18 -5.85 -6.94
C ILE A 10 -4.88 -6.96 -7.95
N PHE A 11 -3.61 -7.23 -8.25
CA PHE A 11 -3.24 -8.29 -9.19
C PHE A 11 -3.68 -9.67 -8.72
N ARG A 12 -3.48 -10.02 -7.44
CA ARG A 12 -3.97 -11.28 -6.83
C ARG A 12 -5.49 -11.42 -6.98
N ARG A 13 -6.21 -10.32 -6.81
CA ARG A 13 -7.67 -10.29 -6.92
C ARG A 13 -8.13 -10.44 -8.35
N CYS A 14 -7.57 -9.67 -9.26
CA CYS A 14 -7.93 -9.68 -10.68
C CYS A 14 -6.80 -9.06 -11.53
N PRO A 15 -6.08 -9.85 -12.35
CA PRO A 15 -5.05 -9.32 -13.23
C PRO A 15 -5.53 -8.25 -14.20
N LEU A 16 -6.76 -8.38 -14.75
CA LEU A 16 -7.35 -7.37 -15.63
C LEU A 16 -7.60 -6.04 -14.91
N GLU A 17 -8.07 -6.07 -13.65
CA GLU A 17 -8.21 -4.87 -12.82
C GLU A 17 -6.85 -4.20 -12.59
N TYR A 18 -5.81 -4.98 -12.32
CA TYR A 18 -4.45 -4.44 -12.18
C TYR A 18 -3.96 -3.79 -13.47
N TYR A 19 -4.20 -4.41 -14.63
CA TYR A 19 -3.86 -3.81 -15.92
C TYR A 19 -4.54 -2.46 -16.11
N GLU A 20 -5.86 -2.39 -15.92
CA GLU A 20 -6.64 -1.16 -16.09
C GLU A 20 -6.22 -0.05 -15.10
N SER A 21 -5.94 -0.41 -13.84
CA SER A 21 -5.65 0.55 -12.77
C SER A 21 -4.18 0.95 -12.64
N ALA A 22 -3.24 0.22 -13.24
CA ALA A 22 -1.82 0.44 -13.01
C ALA A 22 -0.94 0.42 -14.27
N LEU A 23 -1.35 -0.29 -15.33
CA LEU A 23 -0.49 -0.50 -16.50
C LEU A 23 -1.02 0.12 -17.78
N LYS A 24 -2.33 0.29 -17.91
CA LYS A 24 -2.95 0.80 -19.14
C LYS A 24 -2.43 2.21 -19.46
N PRO A 25 -1.87 2.43 -20.65
CA PRO A 25 -1.40 3.75 -21.06
C PRO A 25 -2.55 4.78 -21.10
N THR A 26 -2.30 5.95 -20.53
CA THR A 26 -3.20 7.11 -20.56
C THR A 26 -2.43 8.35 -21.01
N GLN A 27 -3.13 9.45 -21.27
CA GLN A 27 -2.47 10.71 -21.64
C GLN A 27 -1.62 11.30 -20.50
N GLU A 28 -1.97 10.99 -19.24
CA GLU A 28 -1.32 11.53 -18.05
C GLU A 28 -0.37 10.52 -17.37
N GLY A 29 -0.18 9.33 -17.95
CA GLY A 29 0.67 8.28 -17.39
C GLY A 29 0.10 6.89 -17.55
N LEU A 30 0.11 6.09 -16.49
CA LEU A 30 -0.38 4.71 -16.48
C LEU A 30 -1.55 4.53 -15.50
N GLY A 31 -2.55 3.76 -15.93
CA GLY A 31 -3.68 3.35 -15.12
C GLY A 31 -4.85 4.32 -15.13
N LEU A 32 -6.01 3.75 -14.83
CA LEU A 32 -7.28 4.45 -14.69
C LEU A 32 -7.81 4.28 -13.26
N GLU A 33 -8.58 5.25 -12.81
CA GLU A 33 -9.36 5.17 -11.59
C GLU A 33 -10.80 5.64 -11.85
N PRO A 34 -11.79 5.14 -11.10
CA PRO A 34 -13.15 5.66 -11.19
C PRO A 34 -13.19 7.15 -10.83
N LYS A 35 -13.98 7.92 -11.58
CA LYS A 35 -14.29 9.30 -11.17
C LYS A 35 -15.13 9.29 -9.89
N PRO A 36 -14.91 10.24 -8.99
CA PRO A 36 -15.76 10.39 -7.82
C PRO A 36 -17.24 10.53 -8.22
N HIS A 37 -18.12 9.76 -7.59
CA HIS A 37 -19.55 9.84 -7.81
C HIS A 37 -20.19 10.90 -6.91
N GLY A 38 -20.54 12.06 -7.47
CA GLY A 38 -21.28 13.10 -6.77
C GLY A 38 -20.53 13.68 -5.57
N PHE A 39 -21.30 14.01 -4.53
CA PHE A 39 -20.77 14.60 -3.27
C PHE A 39 -20.39 13.54 -2.22
N GLU A 40 -20.47 12.24 -2.55
CA GLU A 40 -20.10 11.19 -1.61
C GLU A 40 -18.58 11.17 -1.40
N VAL A 41 -18.16 11.26 -0.15
CA VAL A 41 -16.77 11.13 0.27
C VAL A 41 -16.35 9.66 0.15
N SER A 42 -15.46 9.37 -0.80
CA SER A 42 -14.93 8.01 -0.92
C SER A 42 -14.05 7.67 0.29
N ALA A 43 -14.00 6.39 0.66
CA ALA A 43 -13.12 5.95 1.75
C ALA A 43 -11.63 6.14 1.41
N LEU A 44 -11.28 6.11 0.13
CA LEU A 44 -9.92 6.30 -0.34
C LEU A 44 -9.49 7.77 -0.24
N ASP A 45 -10.34 8.70 -0.72
CA ASP A 45 -10.04 10.13 -0.65
C ASP A 45 -9.96 10.59 0.81
N LEU A 46 -10.90 10.13 1.65
CA LEU A 46 -10.87 10.43 3.08
C LEU A 46 -9.59 9.89 3.74
N GLY A 47 -9.24 8.63 3.46
CA GLY A 47 -7.99 8.05 3.99
C GLY A 47 -6.77 8.84 3.56
N GLY A 48 -6.71 9.27 2.29
CA GLY A 48 -5.62 10.14 1.79
C GLY A 48 -5.53 11.45 2.56
N ARG A 49 -6.68 12.13 2.75
CA ARG A 49 -6.72 13.40 3.50
C ARG A 49 -6.39 13.22 4.98
N GLU A 50 -6.84 12.14 5.61
CA GLU A 50 -6.46 11.80 7.00
C GLU A 50 -4.95 11.59 7.14
N HIS A 51 -4.30 10.91 6.18
CA HIS A 51 -2.84 10.73 6.19
C HIS A 51 -2.09 12.07 6.11
N GLU A 52 -2.52 13.00 5.25
CA GLU A 52 -1.94 14.35 5.18
C GLU A 52 -2.04 15.08 6.54
N LEU A 53 -3.21 15.09 7.16
CA LEU A 53 -3.45 15.75 8.44
C LEU A 53 -2.72 15.05 9.62
N LEU A 54 -2.57 13.71 9.55
CA LEU A 54 -1.76 12.96 10.52
C LEU A 54 -0.26 13.22 10.33
N GLU A 55 0.21 13.40 9.10
CA GLU A 55 1.59 13.78 8.82
C GLU A 55 1.90 15.14 9.44
N GLU A 56 1.02 16.14 9.28
CA GLU A 56 1.15 17.44 9.95
C GLU A 56 1.23 17.27 11.47
N TYR A 57 0.30 16.52 12.05
CA TYR A 57 0.21 16.28 13.49
C TYR A 57 1.47 15.60 14.06
N TYR A 58 1.93 14.53 13.43
CA TYR A 58 3.10 13.80 13.91
C TYR A 58 4.41 14.58 13.73
N ASN A 59 4.53 15.39 12.66
CA ASN A 59 5.66 16.29 12.49
C ASN A 59 5.65 17.44 13.51
N GLU A 60 4.47 17.94 13.90
CA GLU A 60 4.33 18.90 15.00
C GLU A 60 4.82 18.29 16.32
N LEU A 61 4.37 17.09 16.68
CA LEU A 61 4.81 16.38 17.88
C LEU A 61 6.30 16.06 17.86
N LYS A 62 6.88 15.77 16.71
CA LYS A 62 8.32 15.55 16.53
C LYS A 62 9.14 16.82 16.68
N GLY A 63 8.51 18.01 16.67
CA GLY A 63 9.20 19.30 16.70
C GLY A 63 9.78 19.74 15.35
N THR A 64 9.34 19.16 14.27
CA THR A 64 9.73 19.46 12.87
C THR A 64 8.50 19.75 12.02
N PRO A 65 7.72 20.82 12.36
CA PRO A 65 6.46 21.09 11.65
C PRO A 65 6.72 21.30 10.15
N ILE A 66 5.85 20.74 9.33
CA ILE A 66 5.84 20.91 7.89
C ILE A 66 4.87 22.04 7.50
N GLN A 67 4.97 22.51 6.25
CA GLN A 67 3.96 23.39 5.71
C GLN A 67 2.63 22.63 5.62
N PRO A 68 1.52 23.17 6.17
CA PRO A 68 0.22 22.52 6.08
C PRO A 68 -0.19 22.22 4.64
N TYR A 69 -0.82 21.07 4.44
CA TYR A 69 -1.40 20.72 3.16
C TYR A 69 -2.57 21.65 2.82
N PRO A 70 -2.79 22.01 1.56
CA PRO A 70 -3.94 22.81 1.17
C PRO A 70 -5.23 22.07 1.50
N GLU A 71 -6.25 22.82 1.91
CA GLU A 71 -7.57 22.25 2.15
C GLU A 71 -8.14 21.60 0.88
N SER A 72 -8.91 20.54 1.07
CA SER A 72 -9.58 19.87 -0.03
C SER A 72 -10.67 20.78 -0.62
N LEU A 73 -10.76 20.82 -1.95
CA LEU A 73 -11.85 21.50 -2.65
C LEU A 73 -13.22 20.82 -2.43
N ASN A 74 -13.22 19.57 -1.94
CA ASN A 74 -14.43 18.88 -1.51
C ASN A 74 -14.69 19.21 -0.03
N GLU A 75 -15.59 20.16 0.22
CA GLU A 75 -15.92 20.64 1.56
C GLU A 75 -16.38 19.51 2.50
N ALA A 76 -17.16 18.56 2.01
CA ALA A 76 -17.64 17.43 2.83
C ALA A 76 -16.48 16.52 3.26
N LEU A 77 -15.52 16.25 2.36
CA LEU A 77 -14.31 15.53 2.66
C LEU A 77 -13.47 16.23 3.71
N GLU A 78 -13.24 17.52 3.52
CA GLU A 78 -12.43 18.32 4.44
C GLU A 78 -13.07 18.38 5.83
N MET A 79 -14.38 18.64 5.92
CA MET A 79 -15.10 18.67 7.19
C MET A 79 -15.01 17.33 7.94
N GLU A 80 -15.19 16.21 7.24
CA GLU A 80 -15.13 14.88 7.87
C GLU A 80 -13.70 14.56 8.34
N ALA A 81 -12.69 14.82 7.52
CA ALA A 81 -11.30 14.62 7.87
C ALA A 81 -10.88 15.47 9.08
N GLN A 82 -11.21 16.76 9.08
CA GLN A 82 -10.91 17.67 10.19
C GLN A 82 -11.61 17.25 11.49
N LEU A 83 -12.86 16.79 11.42
CA LEU A 83 -13.56 16.26 12.59
C LEU A 83 -12.84 15.05 13.19
N ILE A 84 -12.41 14.11 12.35
CA ILE A 84 -11.70 12.91 12.77
C ILE A 84 -10.35 13.28 13.41
N ILE A 85 -9.56 14.13 12.76
CA ILE A 85 -8.23 14.50 13.24
C ILE A 85 -8.28 15.37 14.49
N THR A 86 -9.26 16.27 14.60
CA THR A 86 -9.48 17.06 15.82
C THR A 86 -9.77 16.15 17.02
N ALA A 87 -10.65 15.15 16.84
CA ALA A 87 -10.96 14.18 17.88
C ALA A 87 -9.76 13.24 18.17
N TYR A 88 -8.96 12.92 17.15
CA TYR A 88 -7.72 12.15 17.31
C TYR A 88 -6.68 12.89 18.15
N ARG A 89 -6.40 14.16 17.83
CA ARG A 89 -5.50 15.03 18.60
C ARG A 89 -5.97 15.20 20.05
N ALA A 90 -7.28 15.28 20.29
CA ALA A 90 -7.83 15.36 21.64
C ALA A 90 -7.62 14.06 22.44
N LYS A 91 -7.66 12.89 21.79
CA LYS A 91 -7.40 11.59 22.42
C LYS A 91 -5.91 11.38 22.68
N TYR A 92 -5.04 11.83 21.78
CA TYR A 92 -3.59 11.63 21.83
C TYR A 92 -2.86 12.99 21.80
N PRO A 93 -3.03 13.85 22.83
CA PRO A 93 -2.40 15.19 22.85
C PRO A 93 -0.87 15.12 22.89
N GLN A 94 -0.35 14.00 23.33
CA GLN A 94 1.05 13.60 23.28
C GLN A 94 1.13 12.09 23.15
N GLU A 95 2.20 11.59 22.57
CA GLU A 95 2.43 10.16 22.43
C GLU A 95 3.38 9.65 23.54
N GLU A 96 3.20 8.38 23.91
CA GLU A 96 4.06 7.71 24.90
C GLU A 96 5.33 7.12 24.24
N PHE A 97 5.73 7.66 23.09
CA PHE A 97 6.87 7.22 22.31
C PHE A 97 7.57 8.40 21.61
N GLU A 98 8.82 8.18 21.23
CA GLU A 98 9.61 9.11 20.43
C GLU A 98 9.33 8.87 18.93
N ILE A 99 8.92 9.92 18.20
CA ILE A 99 8.70 9.85 16.75
C ILE A 99 10.05 9.97 16.04
N VAL A 100 10.39 8.97 15.24
CA VAL A 100 11.65 8.93 14.48
C VAL A 100 11.45 9.43 13.06
N ASP A 101 10.50 8.86 12.32
CA ASP A 101 10.14 9.29 10.97
C ASP A 101 8.62 9.30 10.76
N VAL A 102 8.17 10.19 9.88
CA VAL A 102 6.76 10.34 9.48
C VAL A 102 6.68 10.26 7.96
N GLU A 103 5.71 9.51 7.43
CA GLU A 103 5.43 9.37 6.00
C GLU A 103 6.70 9.06 5.17
N ARG A 104 7.54 8.14 5.68
CA ARG A 104 8.83 7.80 5.08
C ARG A 104 8.68 6.98 3.80
N PRO A 105 8.94 7.56 2.61
CA PRO A 105 8.93 6.80 1.37
C PRO A 105 10.15 5.89 1.27
N PHE A 106 9.98 4.75 0.60
CA PHE A 106 11.06 3.80 0.40
C PHE A 106 11.01 3.10 -0.96
N ARG A 107 12.19 2.65 -1.40
CA ARG A 107 12.43 1.80 -2.57
C ARG A 107 13.44 0.74 -2.17
N VAL A 108 13.02 -0.50 -1.96
CA VAL A 108 13.88 -1.60 -1.50
C VAL A 108 13.90 -2.70 -2.55
N VAL A 109 15.09 -3.10 -2.99
CA VAL A 109 15.25 -4.18 -3.98
C VAL A 109 14.78 -5.50 -3.36
N LEU A 110 13.85 -6.18 -4.03
CA LEU A 110 13.41 -7.51 -3.62
C LEU A 110 14.51 -8.55 -3.83
N PRO A 111 14.59 -9.59 -2.99
CA PRO A 111 15.59 -10.62 -3.15
C PRO A 111 15.46 -11.32 -4.50
N ASP A 112 16.58 -11.60 -5.13
CA ASP A 112 16.60 -12.36 -6.35
C ASP A 112 16.28 -13.84 -6.07
N LEU A 113 15.25 -14.33 -6.77
CA LEU A 113 14.90 -15.74 -6.85
C LEU A 113 14.95 -16.17 -8.31
N CYS A 114 15.29 -17.41 -8.58
CA CYS A 114 15.23 -17.91 -9.95
C CYS A 114 13.77 -17.87 -10.46
N PRO A 115 13.44 -17.13 -11.53
CA PRO A 115 12.06 -17.03 -12.01
C PRO A 115 11.50 -18.32 -12.61
N HIS A 116 12.35 -19.33 -12.80
CA HIS A 116 11.95 -20.63 -13.33
C HIS A 116 11.71 -21.69 -12.25
N CYS A 117 12.54 -21.74 -11.18
CA CYS A 117 12.41 -22.74 -10.12
C CYS A 117 12.35 -22.17 -8.70
N TYR A 118 12.38 -20.85 -8.57
CA TYR A 118 12.24 -20.08 -7.33
C TYR A 118 13.24 -20.42 -6.21
N GLN A 119 14.39 -20.96 -6.57
CA GLN A 119 15.49 -21.21 -5.62
C GLN A 119 16.36 -19.97 -5.47
N LYS A 120 16.76 -19.67 -4.23
CA LYS A 120 17.68 -18.59 -3.87
C LYS A 120 19.10 -19.12 -3.71
N ASP A 121 19.26 -20.22 -3.01
CA ASP A 121 20.56 -20.75 -2.57
C ASP A 121 21.41 -21.36 -3.70
N MET A 122 20.83 -21.49 -4.88
CA MET A 122 21.47 -22.06 -6.07
C MET A 122 21.79 -21.00 -7.13
N LEU A 123 21.91 -19.72 -6.70
CA LEU A 123 22.21 -18.61 -7.60
C LEU A 123 23.71 -18.34 -7.64
N LYS A 124 24.31 -18.49 -8.81
CA LYS A 124 25.70 -18.15 -9.08
C LYS A 124 25.79 -16.79 -9.78
N ASN A 125 26.58 -15.90 -9.24
CA ASN A 125 26.93 -14.63 -9.91
C ASN A 125 27.76 -14.95 -11.16
N ILE A 126 27.30 -14.51 -12.32
CA ILE A 126 28.06 -14.55 -13.56
C ILE A 126 28.84 -13.24 -13.71
N ASP A 127 28.16 -12.13 -13.47
CA ASP A 127 28.74 -10.79 -13.42
C ASP A 127 27.91 -9.90 -12.48
N ASP A 128 28.15 -8.59 -12.49
CA ASP A 128 27.43 -7.61 -11.65
C ASP A 128 25.95 -7.43 -12.06
N LYS A 129 25.52 -8.02 -13.18
CA LYS A 129 24.17 -7.81 -13.76
C LYS A 129 23.35 -9.08 -13.87
N GLN A 130 23.96 -10.27 -13.77
CA GLN A 130 23.29 -11.53 -14.09
C GLN A 130 23.56 -12.63 -13.09
N PHE A 131 22.54 -13.47 -12.90
CA PHE A 131 22.63 -14.75 -12.20
C PHE A 131 22.44 -15.93 -13.16
N LEU A 132 23.11 -17.04 -12.83
CA LEU A 132 22.80 -18.37 -13.32
C LEU A 132 22.22 -19.20 -12.18
N CYS A 133 21.08 -19.80 -12.37
CA CYS A 133 20.56 -20.80 -11.44
C CYS A 133 21.22 -22.15 -11.71
N GLU A 134 22.04 -22.63 -10.78
CA GLU A 134 22.76 -23.93 -10.93
C GLU A 134 21.81 -25.14 -10.91
N ARG A 135 20.59 -24.97 -10.34
CA ARG A 135 19.56 -26.03 -10.32
C ARG A 135 18.91 -26.26 -11.68
N CYS A 136 18.57 -25.22 -12.42
CA CYS A 136 17.80 -25.34 -13.66
C CYS A 136 18.49 -24.75 -14.90
N GLY A 137 19.68 -24.17 -14.76
CA GLY A 137 20.44 -23.59 -15.86
C GLY A 137 19.90 -22.25 -16.39
N TYR A 138 18.93 -21.63 -15.70
CA TYR A 138 18.29 -20.40 -16.18
C TYR A 138 19.14 -19.18 -15.85
N PHE A 139 19.35 -18.30 -16.86
CA PHE A 139 20.02 -17.01 -16.72
C PHE A 139 18.98 -15.89 -16.57
N PHE A 140 19.21 -14.96 -15.65
CA PHE A 140 18.34 -13.82 -15.44
C PHE A 140 19.07 -12.61 -14.84
N PRO A 141 18.54 -11.37 -15.03
CA PRO A 141 19.14 -10.16 -14.48
C PRO A 141 19.01 -10.10 -12.95
N ARG A 142 19.95 -9.41 -12.31
CA ARG A 142 19.93 -9.08 -10.88
C ARG A 142 19.00 -7.92 -10.59
N GLY A 143 18.46 -7.87 -9.36
CA GLY A 143 17.67 -6.73 -8.88
C GLY A 143 16.45 -6.44 -9.74
N ARG A 144 15.75 -7.48 -10.19
CA ARG A 144 14.65 -7.39 -11.16
C ARG A 144 13.46 -6.57 -10.65
N HIS A 145 13.19 -6.63 -9.34
CA HIS A 145 12.02 -6.04 -8.74
C HIS A 145 12.37 -5.18 -7.54
N THR A 146 11.61 -4.12 -7.35
CA THR A 146 11.76 -3.19 -6.24
C THR A 146 10.42 -3.04 -5.53
N TYR A 147 10.39 -3.30 -4.24
CA TYR A 147 9.25 -3.00 -3.40
C TYR A 147 9.26 -1.52 -3.05
N VAL A 148 8.13 -0.86 -3.29
CA VAL A 148 7.96 0.57 -3.03
C VAL A 148 6.81 0.80 -2.07
N GLY A 149 6.91 1.85 -1.27
CA GLY A 149 5.86 2.19 -0.33
C GLY A 149 6.22 3.41 0.50
N LYS A 150 5.42 3.62 1.52
CA LYS A 150 5.58 4.70 2.48
C LYS A 150 5.18 4.19 3.86
N ILE A 151 6.04 4.36 4.86
CA ILE A 151 5.77 4.01 6.27
C ILE A 151 5.17 5.24 6.92
N ASP A 152 3.96 5.13 7.47
CA ASP A 152 3.24 6.27 8.02
C ASP A 152 3.97 6.86 9.23
N VAL A 153 4.31 6.04 10.23
CA VAL A 153 5.10 6.48 11.40
C VAL A 153 6.10 5.41 11.80
N THR A 154 7.36 5.83 11.97
CA THR A 154 8.39 5.05 12.67
C THR A 154 8.65 5.70 14.02
N PHE A 155 8.63 4.91 15.09
CA PHE A 155 8.73 5.42 16.44
C PHE A 155 9.51 4.48 17.36
N ARG A 156 9.97 5.01 18.51
CA ARG A 156 10.64 4.25 19.57
C ARG A 156 9.86 4.38 20.86
N MET A 157 9.44 3.25 21.43
CA MET A 157 8.85 3.26 22.76
C MET A 157 9.85 3.76 23.79
N LEU A 158 9.41 4.64 24.71
CA LEU A 158 10.28 5.21 25.73
C LEU A 158 10.92 4.09 26.56
N GLY A 159 12.24 4.12 26.67
CA GLY A 159 13.02 3.11 27.38
C GLY A 159 13.30 1.81 26.60
N MET A 160 12.85 1.69 25.33
CA MET A 160 13.17 0.57 24.46
C MET A 160 14.16 0.99 23.37
N GLY A 161 15.12 0.11 23.05
CA GLY A 161 16.12 0.36 22.00
C GLY A 161 15.63 0.09 20.58
N VAL A 162 14.44 -0.50 20.44
CA VAL A 162 13.89 -0.93 19.14
C VAL A 162 12.93 0.11 18.53
N LEU A 163 12.89 0.15 17.21
CA LEU A 163 11.96 0.95 16.42
C LEU A 163 10.74 0.10 16.06
N ASP A 164 9.58 0.59 16.41
CA ASP A 164 8.32 0.03 15.93
C ASP A 164 7.79 0.89 14.76
N ILE A 165 6.96 0.29 13.91
CA ILE A 165 6.30 0.99 12.81
C ILE A 165 4.79 0.96 12.99
N MET A 166 4.12 2.03 12.60
CA MET A 166 2.66 2.15 12.69
C MET A 166 2.07 2.52 11.32
N ASP A 167 0.94 1.95 11.04
CA ASP A 167 0.16 2.15 9.82
C ASP A 167 -1.26 2.58 10.19
N HIS A 168 -1.72 3.67 9.61
CA HIS A 168 -3.05 4.23 9.86
C HIS A 168 -4.09 3.64 8.91
N LYS A 169 -5.25 3.32 9.41
CA LYS A 169 -6.34 2.73 8.63
C LYS A 169 -7.66 3.42 8.90
N THR A 170 -8.22 4.03 7.86
CA THR A 170 -9.60 4.55 7.89
C THR A 170 -10.60 3.42 7.72
N GLU A 171 -11.60 3.36 8.58
CA GLU A 171 -12.66 2.35 8.50
C GLU A 171 -14.04 2.91 8.79
N LYS A 172 -15.05 2.24 8.19
CA LYS A 172 -16.45 2.50 8.56
C LYS A 172 -16.67 2.15 10.03
N ARG A 173 -17.47 2.96 10.75
CA ARG A 173 -17.71 2.80 12.19
C ARG A 173 -18.12 1.39 12.60
N ARG A 174 -18.99 0.75 11.83
CA ARG A 174 -19.52 -0.61 12.11
C ARG A 174 -18.69 -1.73 11.47
N SER A 175 -17.49 -1.44 11.01
CA SER A 175 -16.62 -2.49 10.50
C SER A 175 -16.21 -3.43 11.64
N ASN A 176 -16.09 -4.74 11.33
CA ASN A 176 -15.59 -5.75 12.28
C ASN A 176 -14.05 -5.66 12.48
N SER A 177 -13.49 -4.47 12.34
CA SER A 177 -12.05 -4.22 12.38
C SER A 177 -11.40 -4.45 13.75
N ASN A 178 -12.21 -4.53 14.82
CA ASN A 178 -11.71 -4.87 16.14
C ASN A 178 -11.27 -6.36 16.27
N ARG A 179 -11.33 -7.13 15.17
CA ARG A 179 -10.77 -8.48 15.16
C ARG A 179 -9.30 -8.41 14.78
N PRO A 180 -8.37 -8.66 15.71
CA PRO A 180 -6.92 -8.67 15.42
C PRO A 180 -6.58 -9.56 14.21
N GLN A 181 -7.34 -10.62 13.98
CA GLN A 181 -7.16 -11.55 12.87
C GLN A 181 -7.29 -10.90 11.49
N LYS A 182 -8.07 -9.82 11.35
CA LYS A 182 -8.21 -9.10 10.08
C LYS A 182 -6.89 -8.55 9.58
N TRP A 183 -6.11 -7.97 10.48
CA TRP A 183 -4.81 -7.37 10.17
C TRP A 183 -3.68 -8.40 10.22
N ALA A 184 -3.79 -9.37 11.14
CA ALA A 184 -2.83 -10.44 11.26
C ALA A 184 -2.69 -11.29 9.99
N ALA A 185 -3.77 -11.47 9.23
CA ALA A 185 -3.77 -12.23 7.97
C ALA A 185 -3.18 -11.46 6.76
N ARG A 186 -2.84 -10.16 6.90
CA ARG A 186 -2.34 -9.36 5.79
C ARG A 186 -0.82 -9.36 5.70
N ASP A 187 -0.30 -9.50 4.48
CA ASP A 187 1.14 -9.48 4.21
C ASP A 187 1.78 -8.10 4.45
N GLN A 188 0.98 -7.03 4.44
CA GLN A 188 1.47 -5.65 4.60
C GLN A 188 2.38 -5.48 5.82
N ALA A 189 1.98 -6.04 6.99
CA ALA A 189 2.80 -5.97 8.20
C ALA A 189 4.18 -6.60 8.01
N SER A 190 4.22 -7.79 7.38
CA SER A 190 5.47 -8.50 7.10
C SER A 190 6.36 -7.74 6.11
N LEU A 191 5.76 -7.23 5.04
CA LEU A 191 6.46 -6.48 3.99
C LEU A 191 7.02 -5.14 4.51
N TYR A 192 6.26 -4.44 5.35
CA TYR A 192 6.73 -3.17 5.95
C TYR A 192 7.83 -3.40 6.97
N LEU A 193 7.75 -4.44 7.81
CA LEU A 193 8.83 -4.81 8.71
C LEU A 193 10.10 -5.20 7.94
N TRP A 194 9.96 -5.92 6.82
CA TRP A 194 11.09 -6.23 5.96
C TRP A 194 11.72 -4.96 5.35
N ALA A 195 10.91 -4.06 4.81
CA ALA A 195 11.40 -2.80 4.25
C ALA A 195 12.07 -1.93 5.33
N ALA A 196 11.46 -1.83 6.52
CA ALA A 196 12.04 -1.10 7.64
C ALA A 196 13.41 -1.65 8.04
N LYS A 197 13.60 -2.98 8.05
CA LYS A 197 14.91 -3.60 8.32
C LYS A 197 15.98 -3.25 7.29
N ALA A 198 15.60 -2.98 6.04
CA ALA A 198 16.52 -2.51 5.01
C ALA A 198 16.83 -1.00 5.12
N ILE A 199 15.87 -0.21 5.60
CA ILE A 199 16.01 1.25 5.76
C ILE A 199 16.81 1.60 7.03
N TYR A 200 16.51 0.90 8.12
CA TYR A 200 17.14 1.04 9.43
C TYR A 200 18.03 -0.19 9.68
N LYS A 201 18.72 -0.22 10.80
CA LYS A 201 19.47 -1.43 11.14
C LYS A 201 18.51 -2.57 11.51
N PRO A 202 18.72 -3.79 10.98
CA PRO A 202 17.80 -4.91 11.17
C PRO A 202 17.48 -5.25 12.64
N GLU A 203 18.49 -5.14 13.51
CA GLU A 203 18.39 -5.39 14.95
C GLU A 203 17.58 -4.32 15.70
N GLU A 204 17.36 -3.16 15.09
CA GLU A 204 16.61 -2.06 15.69
C GLU A 204 15.10 -2.17 15.41
N ILE A 205 14.65 -3.05 14.50
CA ILE A 205 13.24 -3.15 14.12
C ILE A 205 12.49 -4.19 14.95
N GLY A 206 11.45 -3.74 15.64
CA GLY A 206 10.60 -4.51 16.51
C GLY A 206 9.27 -4.92 15.85
N ARG A 207 8.19 -4.20 16.16
CA ARG A 207 6.81 -4.61 15.90
C ARG A 207 6.11 -3.69 14.89
N PHE A 208 4.99 -4.21 14.36
CA PHE A 208 4.08 -3.44 13.51
C PHE A 208 2.80 -3.11 14.30
N HIS A 209 2.37 -1.87 14.25
CA HIS A 209 1.16 -1.40 14.89
C HIS A 209 0.13 -0.95 13.85
N VAL A 210 -1.12 -1.33 14.06
CA VAL A 210 -2.25 -0.84 13.26
C VAL A 210 -3.04 0.16 14.10
N ASN A 211 -3.13 1.37 13.63
CA ASN A 211 -3.94 2.43 14.22
C ASN A 211 -5.19 2.66 13.38
N VAL A 212 -6.35 2.34 13.93
CA VAL A 212 -7.61 2.40 13.20
C VAL A 212 -8.37 3.68 13.56
N LEU A 213 -8.70 4.47 12.53
CA LEU A 213 -9.56 5.64 12.63
C LEU A 213 -10.94 5.25 12.08
N LYS A 214 -11.95 5.21 12.95
CA LYS A 214 -13.31 4.89 12.54
C LYS A 214 -14.10 6.16 12.30
N ARG A 215 -14.66 6.26 11.11
CA ARG A 215 -15.48 7.38 10.66
C ARG A 215 -16.65 7.66 11.62
N PRO A 216 -17.06 8.92 11.79
CA PRO A 216 -18.29 9.26 12.48
C PRO A 216 -19.50 8.60 11.80
N SER A 217 -20.60 8.52 12.51
CA SER A 217 -21.85 8.04 11.92
C SER A 217 -22.88 9.18 11.95
N GLU A 218 -23.08 9.87 10.82
CA GLU A 218 -24.08 10.92 10.69
C GLU A 218 -25.48 10.41 11.02
N LYS A 219 -25.84 9.21 10.53
CA LYS A 219 -27.14 8.58 10.76
C LYS A 219 -27.49 8.41 12.25
N PHE A 220 -26.46 8.21 13.09
CA PHE A 220 -26.61 7.94 14.51
C PHE A 220 -26.05 9.05 15.40
N GLN A 221 -25.61 10.16 14.79
CA GLN A 221 -24.96 11.28 15.50
C GLN A 221 -23.83 10.85 16.44
N GLU A 222 -23.08 9.85 16.00
CA GLU A 222 -22.00 9.26 16.81
C GLU A 222 -20.64 9.82 16.36
N PRO A 223 -19.76 10.23 17.30
CA PRO A 223 -18.44 10.78 17.00
C PRO A 223 -17.50 9.71 16.40
N PRO A 224 -16.35 10.09 15.82
CA PRO A 224 -15.33 9.15 15.44
C PRO A 224 -14.84 8.31 16.64
N ILE A 225 -14.38 7.10 16.39
CA ILE A 225 -13.82 6.21 17.41
C ILE A 225 -12.40 5.81 17.01
N PHE A 226 -11.54 5.73 17.99
CA PHE A 226 -10.17 5.24 17.85
C PHE A 226 -10.00 4.03 18.77
N PRO A 227 -10.16 2.81 18.27
CA PRO A 227 -9.88 1.58 19.03
C PRO A 227 -8.42 1.56 19.49
N ASP A 228 -8.13 0.76 20.49
CA ASP A 228 -6.74 0.57 20.91
C ASP A 228 -5.88 0.07 19.75
N ARG A 229 -4.68 0.63 19.63
CA ARG A 229 -3.72 0.25 18.61
C ARG A 229 -3.38 -1.24 18.71
N GLN A 230 -3.46 -1.93 17.59
CA GLN A 230 -3.20 -3.36 17.54
C GLN A 230 -1.73 -3.60 17.21
N THR A 231 -1.04 -4.32 18.08
CA THR A 231 0.35 -4.72 17.86
C THR A 231 0.39 -6.09 17.17
N LEU A 232 1.16 -6.18 16.10
CA LEU A 232 1.38 -7.40 15.34
C LEU A 232 2.87 -7.75 15.38
N GLU A 233 3.15 -8.97 15.80
CA GLU A 233 4.48 -9.56 15.72
C GLU A 233 4.57 -10.47 14.49
N ARG A 234 5.75 -10.58 13.92
CA ARG A 234 6.02 -11.43 12.75
C ARG A 234 7.27 -12.25 12.99
N THR A 235 7.16 -13.56 12.78
CA THR A 235 8.35 -14.40 12.77
C THR A 235 9.19 -14.14 11.52
N PRO A 236 10.50 -14.43 11.54
CA PRO A 236 11.33 -14.34 10.35
C PRO A 236 10.77 -15.10 9.16
N GLU A 237 10.21 -16.29 9.38
CA GLU A 237 9.62 -17.14 8.35
C GLU A 237 8.37 -16.51 7.72
N GLN A 238 7.53 -15.82 8.52
CA GLN A 238 6.36 -15.09 8.01
C GLN A 238 6.79 -13.92 7.13
N ILE A 239 7.84 -13.20 7.53
CA ILE A 239 8.40 -12.09 6.75
C ILE A 239 8.99 -12.63 5.44
N GLU A 240 9.82 -13.67 5.50
CA GLU A 240 10.42 -14.27 4.31
C GLU A 240 9.35 -14.81 3.34
N THR A 241 8.31 -15.44 3.84
CA THR A 241 7.21 -15.95 3.03
C THR A 241 6.50 -14.82 2.30
N ALA A 242 6.13 -13.73 3.00
CA ALA A 242 5.48 -12.58 2.38
C ALA A 242 6.34 -11.91 1.30
N VAL A 243 7.64 -11.79 1.54
CA VAL A 243 8.60 -11.23 0.56
C VAL A 243 8.72 -12.14 -0.66
N ARG A 244 8.84 -13.46 -0.46
CA ARG A 244 8.88 -14.43 -1.55
C ARG A 244 7.60 -14.40 -2.39
N ASP A 245 6.45 -14.33 -1.75
CA ASP A 245 5.15 -14.23 -2.44
C ASP A 245 5.04 -12.94 -3.25
N LEU A 246 5.61 -11.83 -2.76
CA LEU A 246 5.66 -10.58 -3.51
C LEU A 246 6.55 -10.69 -4.76
N VAL A 247 7.70 -11.41 -4.67
CA VAL A 247 8.55 -11.70 -5.84
C VAL A 247 7.77 -12.52 -6.88
N PHE A 248 7.02 -13.54 -6.46
CA PHE A 248 6.20 -14.35 -7.37
C PHE A 248 5.15 -13.51 -8.10
N ILE A 249 4.48 -12.60 -7.39
CA ILE A 249 3.52 -11.70 -8.01
C ILE A 249 4.19 -10.77 -9.01
N ALA A 250 5.35 -10.23 -8.67
CA ALA A 250 6.10 -9.36 -9.57
C ALA A 250 6.53 -10.10 -10.85
N ASP A 251 6.99 -11.34 -10.72
CA ASP A 251 7.33 -12.21 -11.85
C ASP A 251 6.10 -12.53 -12.71
N ASP A 252 4.96 -12.82 -12.09
CA ASP A 252 3.71 -13.08 -12.80
C ASP A 252 3.21 -11.84 -13.55
N ILE A 253 3.31 -10.65 -12.96
CA ILE A 253 2.97 -9.40 -13.63
C ILE A 253 3.85 -9.19 -14.86
N GLU A 254 5.17 -9.36 -14.75
CA GLU A 254 6.08 -9.24 -15.89
C GLU A 254 5.78 -10.29 -16.98
N ARG A 255 5.46 -11.53 -16.57
CA ARG A 255 5.04 -12.58 -17.51
C ARG A 255 3.74 -12.21 -18.22
N TYR A 256 2.76 -11.65 -17.50
CA TYR A 256 1.49 -11.22 -18.10
C TYR A 256 1.68 -10.04 -19.05
N LYS A 257 2.53 -9.07 -18.70
CA LYS A 257 2.92 -7.99 -19.62
C LYS A 257 3.52 -8.55 -20.91
N HIS A 258 4.39 -9.55 -20.80
CA HIS A 258 5.02 -10.17 -21.97
C HIS A 258 4.01 -10.94 -22.85
N ILE A 259 3.08 -11.68 -22.24
CA ILE A 259 2.09 -12.51 -22.95
C ILE A 259 0.98 -11.67 -23.53
N PHE A 260 0.39 -10.78 -22.74
CA PHE A 260 -0.84 -10.06 -23.09
C PHE A 260 -0.58 -8.66 -23.65
N GLY A 261 0.45 -7.94 -23.14
CA GLY A 261 0.76 -6.57 -23.56
C GLY A 261 -0.48 -5.67 -23.56
N ASP A 262 -0.54 -4.75 -24.52
CA ASP A 262 -1.68 -3.83 -24.67
C ASP A 262 -2.74 -4.32 -25.68
N LYS A 263 -2.48 -5.44 -26.35
CA LYS A 263 -3.30 -5.91 -27.48
C LYS A 263 -4.27 -7.03 -27.14
N ILE A 264 -4.03 -7.74 -26.05
CA ILE A 264 -4.82 -8.90 -25.64
C ILE A 264 -5.42 -8.60 -24.28
N THR A 265 -6.68 -8.97 -24.10
CA THR A 265 -7.36 -8.82 -22.81
C THR A 265 -6.70 -9.68 -21.74
N TRP A 266 -6.30 -9.06 -20.66
CA TRP A 266 -5.76 -9.74 -19.50
C TRP A 266 -6.81 -10.64 -18.84
N PRO A 267 -6.42 -11.75 -18.22
CA PRO A 267 -7.33 -12.62 -17.50
C PRO A 267 -8.10 -11.86 -16.41
N SER A 268 -9.41 -12.10 -16.34
CA SER A 268 -10.29 -11.53 -15.33
C SER A 268 -10.77 -12.60 -14.36
N ASN A 269 -10.86 -12.23 -13.08
CA ASN A 269 -11.54 -13.04 -12.07
C ASN A 269 -12.96 -12.51 -11.87
N ARG A 270 -13.89 -13.01 -12.68
CA ARG A 270 -15.29 -12.54 -12.68
C ARG A 270 -16.04 -12.78 -11.39
N GLU A 271 -15.65 -13.78 -10.60
CA GLU A 271 -16.23 -14.03 -9.27
C GLU A 271 -15.99 -12.88 -8.30
N ASN A 272 -14.93 -12.10 -8.49
CA ASN A 272 -14.63 -10.92 -7.70
C ASN A 272 -15.28 -9.63 -8.23
N CYS A 273 -15.90 -9.66 -9.42
CA CYS A 273 -16.52 -8.47 -10.01
C CYS A 273 -17.80 -8.04 -9.28
N ASP A 274 -18.53 -8.98 -8.69
CA ASP A 274 -19.74 -8.72 -7.90
C ASP A 274 -19.69 -9.57 -6.62
N SER A 275 -18.82 -9.19 -5.74
CA SER A 275 -18.71 -9.84 -4.42
C SER A 275 -19.70 -9.18 -3.46
N GLY A 276 -20.14 -9.91 -2.42
CA GLY A 276 -21.01 -9.36 -1.37
C GLY A 276 -20.48 -8.12 -0.62
N TRP A 277 -19.31 -7.62 -1.01
CA TRP A 277 -18.66 -6.41 -0.50
C TRP A 277 -18.77 -5.20 -1.44
N GLY A 278 -19.43 -5.35 -2.60
CA GLY A 278 -19.58 -4.34 -3.63
C GLY A 278 -19.07 -4.77 -5.00
N GLN A 279 -19.38 -3.96 -5.99
CA GLN A 279 -18.91 -4.17 -7.36
C GLN A 279 -17.43 -3.77 -7.51
N CYS A 280 -16.70 -4.48 -8.36
CA CYS A 280 -15.36 -4.10 -8.79
C CYS A 280 -15.38 -2.71 -9.46
N ASP A 281 -14.37 -1.90 -9.23
CA ASP A 281 -14.23 -0.56 -9.80
C ASP A 281 -14.34 -0.56 -11.35
N PHE A 282 -14.00 -1.67 -11.98
CA PHE A 282 -14.09 -1.87 -13.44
C PHE A 282 -15.22 -2.82 -13.86
N TYR A 283 -16.23 -3.01 -13.03
CA TYR A 283 -17.37 -3.91 -13.35
C TYR A 283 -18.04 -3.56 -14.68
N LEU A 284 -18.37 -2.28 -14.89
CA LEU A 284 -19.06 -1.83 -16.10
C LEU A 284 -18.28 -2.16 -17.38
N PRO A 285 -17.03 -1.72 -17.54
CA PRO A 285 -16.28 -2.02 -18.76
C PRO A 285 -15.94 -3.50 -18.91
N HIS A 286 -15.77 -4.24 -17.82
CA HIS A 286 -15.50 -5.68 -17.89
C HIS A 286 -16.74 -6.52 -18.26
N THR A 287 -17.93 -6.00 -17.94
CA THR A 287 -19.20 -6.70 -18.24
C THR A 287 -19.78 -6.30 -19.59
N PHE A 288 -19.76 -5.01 -19.92
CA PHE A 288 -20.44 -4.46 -21.09
C PHE A 288 -19.48 -3.98 -22.19
N GLY A 289 -18.17 -4.05 -21.95
CA GLY A 289 -17.14 -3.52 -22.83
C GLY A 289 -16.87 -2.02 -22.61
N TRP A 290 -15.71 -1.57 -23.10
CA TRP A 290 -15.36 -0.16 -23.09
C TRP A 290 -16.14 0.58 -24.19
N SER A 291 -16.94 1.57 -23.82
CA SER A 291 -17.46 2.61 -24.71
C SER A 291 -16.80 3.95 -24.37
N GLU A 292 -16.84 4.89 -25.31
CA GLU A 292 -16.38 6.26 -25.09
C GLU A 292 -17.15 6.92 -23.94
N GLU A 293 -18.46 6.73 -23.90
CA GLU A 293 -19.33 7.21 -22.84
C GLU A 293 -18.94 6.66 -21.45
N ILE A 294 -18.67 5.36 -21.32
CA ILE A 294 -18.20 4.75 -20.07
C ILE A 294 -16.85 5.35 -19.67
N ARG A 295 -15.92 5.46 -20.61
CA ARG A 295 -14.58 5.97 -20.36
C ARG A 295 -14.62 7.41 -19.87
N GLU A 296 -15.28 8.29 -20.61
CA GLU A 296 -15.29 9.73 -20.31
C GLU A 296 -16.11 10.08 -19.06
N ASN A 297 -17.24 9.40 -18.85
CA ASN A 297 -18.13 9.75 -17.74
C ASN A 297 -17.77 9.06 -16.41
N ARG A 298 -17.05 7.93 -16.45
CA ARG A 298 -16.83 7.09 -15.26
C ARG A 298 -15.39 6.97 -14.81
N TYR A 299 -14.42 7.28 -15.69
CA TYR A 299 -13.00 7.06 -15.38
C TYR A 299 -12.17 8.29 -15.67
N GLN A 300 -11.06 8.39 -14.97
CA GLN A 300 -10.01 9.40 -15.16
C GLN A 300 -8.64 8.75 -15.05
N PRO A 301 -7.59 9.40 -15.60
CA PRO A 301 -6.21 8.96 -15.37
C PRO A 301 -5.90 8.94 -13.88
N LYS A 302 -5.27 7.85 -13.43
CA LYS A 302 -4.89 7.69 -12.03
C LYS A 302 -3.73 8.61 -11.69
N LYS A 303 -3.85 9.36 -10.61
CA LYS A 303 -2.74 10.16 -10.08
C LYS A 303 -1.73 9.26 -9.37
N PRO A 304 -0.42 9.47 -9.56
CA PRO A 304 0.60 8.74 -8.84
C PRO A 304 0.41 8.90 -7.32
N TYR A 305 0.21 7.78 -6.63
CA TYR A 305 0.05 7.76 -5.18
C TYR A 305 1.37 8.05 -4.44
N LEU A 306 2.48 7.54 -4.99
CA LEU A 306 3.81 7.70 -4.39
C LEU A 306 4.66 8.64 -5.25
N LYS A 307 5.21 9.67 -4.62
CA LYS A 307 6.26 10.49 -5.21
C LYS A 307 7.60 9.87 -4.87
N LEU A 308 8.18 9.12 -5.81
CA LEU A 308 9.43 8.38 -5.62
C LEU A 308 10.65 9.07 -6.24
N GLU A 309 10.46 10.25 -6.85
CA GLU A 309 11.56 11.03 -7.41
C GLU A 309 12.56 11.41 -6.31
N GLY A 310 13.83 11.12 -6.55
CA GLY A 310 14.91 11.39 -5.59
C GLY A 310 15.02 10.40 -4.44
N ILE A 311 14.12 9.42 -4.30
CA ILE A 311 14.21 8.38 -3.27
C ILE A 311 15.23 7.32 -3.72
N PRO A 312 16.32 7.10 -2.95
CA PRO A 312 17.34 6.13 -3.31
C PRO A 312 16.80 4.71 -3.28
N ILE A 313 17.33 3.86 -4.16
CA ILE A 313 17.06 2.42 -4.13
C ILE A 313 18.00 1.79 -3.10
N ILE A 314 17.42 1.10 -2.13
CA ILE A 314 18.12 0.45 -1.03
C ILE A 314 18.33 -1.02 -1.38
N GLN A 315 19.57 -1.50 -1.21
CA GLN A 315 19.91 -2.93 -1.24
C GLN A 315 19.78 -3.47 0.19
N PRO A 316 18.98 -4.52 0.43
CA PRO A 316 18.79 -5.12 1.76
C PRO A 316 19.99 -5.92 2.25
#